data_952f3898cad3adad5549c00a6f1cefc1
#
_entry.id   952f3898cad3adad5549c00a6f1cefc1
#
_cell.length_a   1.000
_cell.length_b   1.000
_cell.length_c   1.000
_cell.angle_alpha   90.00
_cell.angle_beta   90.00
_cell.angle_gamma   90.00
#
_symmetry.space_group_name_H-M   'P 1'
#
loop_
_entity.id
_entity.type
_entity.pdbx_description
1 polymer ?
#
loop_
_entity_poly.entity_id
_entity_poly.type
_entity_poly.pdbx_seq_one_letter_code
_entity_poly.pdbx_strand_id
1 'polypeptide(L)'
;ITYDLLTHESDILHLGFWQRAFEILRDAGAIRLEDDGKNIGCWVMSLADSPEFADMDDPDKILVRSNGTVTYTGKDIAYQLWKLGLLVDPDGSRHDFGYRRFASWEQEAPAEPVTYGSGSRLLARTTSNTDEAAPGEPYGGGRSVYNVIDVRQAYPQKVVKEAVRVLGHSDAADNSVHFSYEMVALTPGAVREI
;
A
#
# COMPACT_ATOMS: atom_id res chain seq x y z
N ILE A 1 -9.54 18.52 -4.65
CA ILE A 1 -9.31 17.10 -4.94
C ILE A 1 -10.40 16.30 -4.25
N THR A 2 -11.05 15.43 -4.98
CA THR A 2 -12.04 14.50 -4.44
C THR A 2 -11.43 13.10 -4.40
N TYR A 3 -11.76 12.35 -3.35
CA TYR A 3 -11.30 10.97 -3.16
C TYR A 3 -12.51 10.04 -3.25
N ASP A 4 -12.35 8.91 -3.88
CA ASP A 4 -13.37 7.84 -3.90
C ASP A 4 -13.29 6.98 -2.64
N LEU A 5 -12.08 6.81 -2.10
CA LEU A 5 -11.82 6.04 -0.88
C LEU A 5 -10.78 6.74 -0.01
N LEU A 6 -11.05 6.81 1.29
CA LEU A 6 -10.08 7.16 2.32
C LEU A 6 -9.68 5.90 3.09
N THR A 7 -8.40 5.56 3.08
CA THR A 7 -7.86 4.42 3.84
C THR A 7 -7.23 4.89 5.13
N HIS A 8 -7.42 4.11 6.20
CA HIS A 8 -6.76 4.33 7.48
C HIS A 8 -5.66 3.29 7.70
N GLU A 9 -4.47 3.73 8.06
CA GLU A 9 -3.34 2.84 8.35
C GLU A 9 -3.66 1.85 9.49
N SER A 10 -4.46 2.28 10.47
CA SER A 10 -4.92 1.42 11.55
C SER A 10 -5.71 0.20 11.05
N ASP A 11 -6.51 0.36 9.99
CA ASP A 11 -7.29 -0.75 9.44
C ASP A 11 -6.37 -1.78 8.76
N ILE A 12 -5.31 -1.35 8.08
CA ILE A 12 -4.26 -2.23 7.54
C ILE A 12 -3.66 -3.12 8.62
N LEU A 13 -3.43 -2.54 9.82
CA LEU A 13 -2.88 -3.27 10.96
C LEU A 13 -3.91 -4.21 11.58
N HIS A 14 -5.12 -3.72 11.86
CA HIS A 14 -6.16 -4.50 12.55
C HIS A 14 -6.68 -5.66 11.69
N LEU A 15 -6.73 -5.48 10.37
CA LEU A 15 -7.17 -6.52 9.43
C LEU A 15 -6.04 -7.49 9.03
N GLY A 16 -4.84 -7.33 9.55
CA GLY A 16 -3.76 -8.29 9.33
C GLY A 16 -3.18 -8.29 7.92
N PHE A 17 -3.26 -7.19 7.18
CA PHE A 17 -2.71 -7.07 5.82
C PHE A 17 -1.22 -7.42 5.77
N TRP A 18 -0.45 -6.95 6.75
CA TRP A 18 0.96 -7.27 6.82
C TRP A 18 1.19 -8.77 7.10
N GLN A 19 0.45 -9.35 8.03
CA GLN A 19 0.57 -10.77 8.34
C GLN A 19 0.36 -11.61 7.08
N ARG A 20 -0.66 -11.27 6.30
CA ARG A 20 -0.95 -11.97 5.04
C ARG A 20 0.14 -11.74 3.99
N ALA A 21 0.58 -10.51 3.80
CA ALA A 21 1.69 -10.19 2.89
C ALA A 21 2.99 -10.89 3.29
N PHE A 22 3.27 -10.98 4.61
CA PHE A 22 4.43 -11.69 5.14
C PHE A 22 4.40 -13.18 4.78
N GLU A 23 3.25 -13.84 4.94
CA GLU A 23 3.08 -15.25 4.55
C GLU A 23 3.34 -15.43 3.05
N ILE A 24 2.75 -14.58 2.19
CA ILE A 24 2.94 -14.62 0.75
C ILE A 24 4.44 -14.46 0.40
N LEU A 25 5.11 -13.49 0.98
CA LEU A 25 6.52 -13.23 0.72
C LEU A 25 7.41 -14.38 1.20
N ARG A 26 7.13 -14.93 2.39
CA ARG A 26 7.88 -16.05 2.97
C ARG A 26 7.70 -17.32 2.15
N ASP A 27 6.46 -17.67 1.81
CA ASP A 27 6.13 -18.90 1.09
C ASP A 27 6.66 -18.88 -0.35
N ALA A 28 6.80 -17.69 -0.93
CA ALA A 28 7.47 -17.47 -2.21
C ALA A 28 9.01 -17.46 -2.10
N GLY A 29 9.58 -17.52 -0.90
CA GLY A 29 11.03 -17.40 -0.68
C GLY A 29 11.58 -16.00 -0.97
N ALA A 30 10.71 -14.98 -1.05
CA ALA A 30 11.09 -13.60 -1.32
C ALA A 30 11.76 -12.91 -0.11
N ILE A 31 11.57 -13.47 1.08
CA ILE A 31 12.18 -13.00 2.32
C ILE A 31 12.82 -14.16 3.08
N ARG A 32 13.87 -13.84 3.83
CA ARG A 32 14.56 -14.80 4.70
C ARG A 32 14.83 -14.22 6.07
N LEU A 33 14.91 -15.09 7.06
CA LEU A 33 15.39 -14.72 8.39
C LEU A 33 16.92 -14.75 8.37
N GLU A 34 17.55 -13.64 8.73
CA GLU A 34 19.00 -13.58 8.88
C GLU A 34 19.43 -14.24 10.18
N ASP A 35 20.33 -15.21 10.07
CA ASP A 35 20.87 -15.97 11.18
C ASP A 35 22.30 -15.55 11.58
N ASP A 36 22.95 -14.71 10.76
CA ASP A 36 24.26 -14.14 11.03
C ASP A 36 24.39 -12.67 10.58
N GLY A 37 25.57 -12.09 10.78
CA GLY A 37 25.89 -10.74 10.31
C GLY A 37 25.16 -9.60 11.00
N LYS A 38 25.16 -8.43 10.35
CA LYS A 38 24.62 -7.19 10.92
C LYS A 38 23.10 -7.17 11.08
N ASN A 39 22.39 -7.99 10.30
CA ASN A 39 20.94 -8.05 10.28
C ASN A 39 20.38 -9.27 11.03
N ILE A 40 21.18 -9.91 11.89
CA ILE A 40 20.79 -11.11 12.63
C ILE A 40 19.43 -10.93 13.32
N GLY A 41 18.54 -11.91 13.14
CA GLY A 41 17.18 -11.92 13.69
C GLY A 41 16.18 -11.05 12.93
N CYS A 42 16.61 -10.36 11.86
CA CYS A 42 15.71 -9.60 11.00
C CYS A 42 15.18 -10.45 9.84
N TRP A 43 13.97 -10.17 9.40
CA TRP A 43 13.48 -10.66 8.12
C TRP A 43 13.85 -9.66 7.03
N VAL A 44 14.57 -10.15 6.03
CA VAL A 44 15.09 -9.31 4.95
C VAL A 44 14.60 -9.80 3.59
N MET A 45 14.46 -8.88 2.66
CA MET A 45 14.28 -9.15 1.24
C MET A 45 15.57 -8.79 0.53
N SER A 46 16.15 -9.73 -0.21
CA SER A 46 17.32 -9.46 -1.03
C SER A 46 16.92 -8.76 -2.31
N LEU A 47 17.63 -7.71 -2.65
CA LEU A 47 17.48 -6.95 -3.89
C LEU A 47 18.71 -7.12 -4.81
N ALA A 48 19.63 -8.04 -4.45
CA ALA A 48 20.91 -8.24 -5.15
C ALA A 48 20.72 -8.62 -6.63
N ASP A 49 19.66 -9.36 -6.93
CA ASP A 49 19.37 -9.83 -8.29
C ASP A 49 18.65 -8.78 -9.15
N SER A 50 18.26 -7.67 -8.55
CA SER A 50 17.60 -6.59 -9.27
C SER A 50 18.60 -5.61 -9.86
N PRO A 51 18.58 -5.34 -11.17
CA PRO A 51 19.48 -4.39 -11.82
C PRO A 51 19.43 -2.97 -11.23
N GLU A 52 18.29 -2.57 -10.68
CA GLU A 52 18.13 -1.25 -10.05
C GLU A 52 18.91 -1.08 -8.76
N PHE A 53 19.34 -2.18 -8.13
CA PHE A 53 20.04 -2.18 -6.83
C PHE A 53 21.44 -2.82 -6.92
N ALA A 54 21.89 -3.19 -8.13
CA ALA A 54 23.15 -3.91 -8.35
C ALA A 54 24.39 -3.15 -7.87
N ASP A 55 24.36 -1.82 -7.85
CA ASP A 55 25.46 -0.96 -7.42
C ASP A 55 25.43 -0.65 -5.91
N MET A 56 24.50 -1.25 -5.15
CA MET A 56 24.43 -1.01 -3.70
C MET A 56 25.39 -1.94 -2.95
N ASP A 57 26.15 -1.38 -2.02
CA ASP A 57 27.02 -2.16 -1.12
C ASP A 57 26.23 -3.13 -0.22
N ASP A 58 24.96 -2.81 0.05
CA ASP A 58 24.05 -3.59 0.85
C ASP A 58 22.64 -3.56 0.23
N PRO A 59 22.36 -4.53 -0.66
CA PRO A 59 21.06 -4.59 -1.34
C PRO A 59 19.96 -5.19 -0.49
N ASP A 60 20.23 -5.66 0.73
CA ASP A 60 19.24 -6.28 1.59
C ASP A 60 18.33 -5.26 2.26
N LYS A 61 17.01 -5.48 2.17
CA LYS A 61 16.01 -4.62 2.78
C LYS A 61 15.35 -5.28 3.97
N ILE A 62 15.55 -4.70 5.16
CA ILE A 62 14.86 -5.16 6.37
C ILE A 62 13.37 -4.83 6.26
N LEU A 63 12.53 -5.84 6.36
CA LEU A 63 11.07 -5.72 6.44
C LEU A 63 10.57 -5.88 7.87
N VAL A 64 11.16 -6.79 8.64
CA VAL A 64 10.88 -6.95 10.08
C VAL A 64 12.19 -6.91 10.84
N ARG A 65 12.25 -6.09 11.87
CA ARG A 65 13.42 -5.99 12.77
C ARG A 65 13.49 -7.20 13.70
N SER A 66 14.64 -7.46 14.27
CA SER A 66 14.88 -8.56 15.23
C SER A 66 13.96 -8.53 16.46
N ASN A 67 13.42 -7.36 16.82
CA ASN A 67 12.44 -7.20 17.90
C ASN A 67 10.98 -7.39 17.44
N GLY A 68 10.74 -7.87 16.22
CA GLY A 68 9.42 -8.08 15.64
C GLY A 68 8.74 -6.83 15.05
N THR A 69 9.40 -5.68 15.08
CA THR A 69 8.81 -4.43 14.54
C THR A 69 8.82 -4.46 13.01
N VAL A 70 7.65 -4.33 12.42
CA VAL A 70 7.47 -4.17 10.97
C VAL A 70 7.91 -2.78 10.53
N THR A 71 8.72 -2.70 9.48
CA THR A 71 9.13 -1.42 8.90
C THR A 71 8.02 -0.80 8.04
N TYR A 72 8.15 0.49 7.75
CA TYR A 72 7.23 1.15 6.80
C TYR A 72 7.20 0.46 5.45
N THR A 73 8.36 0.05 4.95
CA THR A 73 8.46 -0.68 3.66
C THR A 73 7.62 -1.97 3.66
N GLY A 74 7.63 -2.73 4.76
CA GLY A 74 6.80 -3.94 4.87
C GLY A 74 5.31 -3.62 4.76
N LYS A 75 4.86 -2.57 5.46
CA LYS A 75 3.45 -2.12 5.39
C LYS A 75 3.08 -1.62 3.99
N ASP A 76 3.98 -0.88 3.33
CA ASP A 76 3.78 -0.36 1.99
C ASP A 76 3.66 -1.49 0.97
N ILE A 77 4.45 -2.57 1.11
CA ILE A 77 4.34 -3.76 0.28
C ILE A 77 2.95 -4.40 0.45
N ALA A 78 2.50 -4.60 1.68
CA ALA A 78 1.18 -5.19 1.93
C ALA A 78 0.06 -4.36 1.29
N TYR A 79 0.13 -3.04 1.43
CA TYR A 79 -0.85 -2.14 0.83
C TYR A 79 -0.78 -2.11 -0.69
N GLN A 80 0.43 -2.21 -1.27
CA GLN A 80 0.60 -2.29 -2.71
C GLN A 80 0.03 -3.60 -3.29
N LEU A 81 0.23 -4.73 -2.61
CA LEU A 81 -0.36 -6.01 -3.00
C LEU A 81 -1.89 -5.93 -3.01
N TRP A 82 -2.49 -5.29 -2.00
CA TRP A 82 -3.93 -5.05 -2.00
C TRP A 82 -4.37 -4.16 -3.17
N LYS A 83 -3.69 -3.05 -3.44
CA LYS A 83 -4.00 -2.15 -4.57
C LYS A 83 -4.01 -2.89 -5.90
N LEU A 84 -3.13 -3.87 -6.06
CA LEU A 84 -2.99 -4.69 -7.26
C LEU A 84 -3.90 -5.94 -7.26
N GLY A 85 -4.63 -6.21 -6.17
CA GLY A 85 -5.46 -7.41 -6.03
C GLY A 85 -4.65 -8.70 -5.83
N LEU A 86 -3.41 -8.58 -5.38
CA LEU A 86 -2.47 -9.69 -5.14
C LEU A 86 -2.43 -10.13 -3.67
N LEU A 87 -3.08 -9.38 -2.78
CA LEU A 87 -3.23 -9.76 -1.38
C LEU A 87 -4.46 -10.69 -1.28
N VAL A 88 -4.20 -12.00 -1.30
CA VAL A 88 -5.24 -13.03 -1.31
C VAL A 88 -5.09 -13.97 -0.13
N ASP A 89 -6.21 -14.42 0.42
CA ASP A 89 -6.26 -15.39 1.51
C ASP A 89 -5.99 -16.83 1.03
N PRO A 90 -5.71 -17.78 1.92
CA PRO A 90 -5.42 -19.17 1.53
C PRO A 90 -6.55 -19.87 0.76
N ASP A 91 -7.79 -19.41 0.90
CA ASP A 91 -8.95 -19.91 0.16
C ASP A 91 -9.10 -19.26 -1.24
N GLY A 92 -8.19 -18.35 -1.60
CA GLY A 92 -8.20 -17.62 -2.88
C GLY A 92 -9.08 -16.38 -2.88
N SER A 93 -9.77 -16.06 -1.79
CA SER A 93 -10.50 -14.81 -1.66
C SER A 93 -9.54 -13.61 -1.52
N ARG A 94 -10.01 -12.42 -1.88
CA ARG A 94 -9.23 -11.22 -1.65
C ARG A 94 -9.20 -10.86 -0.17
N HIS A 95 -8.02 -10.61 0.35
CA HIS A 95 -7.86 -9.99 1.67
C HIS A 95 -8.19 -8.51 1.54
N ASP A 96 -9.29 -8.04 2.14
CA ASP A 96 -9.85 -6.73 1.84
C ASP A 96 -10.28 -5.99 3.12
N PHE A 97 -10.56 -4.70 2.97
CA PHE A 97 -11.15 -3.86 4.01
C PHE A 97 -12.66 -4.08 4.12
N GLY A 98 -13.23 -3.72 5.27
CA GLY A 98 -14.60 -3.27 5.33
C GLY A 98 -14.70 -1.82 4.81
N TYR A 99 -15.86 -1.43 4.30
CA TYR A 99 -16.08 -0.10 3.75
C TYR A 99 -17.27 0.57 4.43
N ARG A 100 -17.11 1.85 4.78
CA ARG A 100 -18.17 2.70 5.30
C ARG A 100 -18.36 3.89 4.38
N ARG A 101 -19.61 4.36 4.22
CA ARG A 101 -19.86 5.62 3.52
C ARG A 101 -19.13 6.75 4.23
N PHE A 102 -18.45 7.57 3.46
CA PHE A 102 -17.78 8.77 3.94
C PHE A 102 -18.71 9.97 3.74
N ALA A 103 -19.03 10.66 4.84
CA ALA A 103 -19.59 11.98 4.76
C ALA A 103 -18.47 13.02 4.78
N SER A 104 -18.56 14.06 3.97
CA SER A 104 -17.70 15.20 4.15
C SER A 104 -17.93 15.80 5.55
N TRP A 105 -16.86 16.29 6.17
CA TRP A 105 -16.89 16.90 7.51
C TRP A 105 -17.82 18.12 7.62
N GLU A 106 -18.33 18.63 6.50
CA GLU A 106 -19.27 19.77 6.41
C GLU A 106 -20.74 19.36 6.39
N GLN A 107 -21.05 18.07 6.22
CA GLN A 107 -22.45 17.58 6.17
C GLN A 107 -22.56 16.23 6.88
N GLU A 108 -23.58 16.08 7.72
CA GLU A 108 -24.02 14.77 8.17
C GLU A 108 -24.25 13.88 6.95
N ALA A 109 -23.73 12.65 6.99
CA ALA A 109 -23.66 11.76 5.84
C ALA A 109 -24.97 11.78 5.04
N PRO A 110 -24.96 12.21 3.77
CA PRO A 110 -26.12 11.98 2.94
C PRO A 110 -26.30 10.47 2.80
N ALA A 111 -27.51 10.01 3.04
CA ALA A 111 -27.89 8.61 2.84
C ALA A 111 -27.76 8.18 1.37
N GLU A 112 -27.55 9.12 0.47
CA GLU A 112 -27.50 8.95 -0.97
C GLU A 112 -26.07 9.04 -1.52
N PRO A 113 -25.76 8.27 -2.58
CA PRO A 113 -24.46 8.35 -3.26
C PRO A 113 -24.24 9.74 -3.87
N VAL A 114 -23.04 10.28 -3.74
CA VAL A 114 -22.66 11.54 -4.39
C VAL A 114 -22.39 11.24 -5.87
N THR A 115 -23.09 11.94 -6.76
CA THR A 115 -22.95 11.77 -8.20
C THR A 115 -21.85 12.71 -8.72
N TYR A 116 -20.80 12.13 -9.31
CA TYR A 116 -19.76 12.85 -10.04
C TYR A 116 -19.81 12.45 -11.52
N GLY A 117 -20.11 13.38 -12.41
CA GLY A 117 -20.24 13.10 -13.83
C GLY A 117 -21.40 12.16 -14.17
N SER A 118 -21.18 11.24 -15.09
CA SER A 118 -22.21 10.29 -15.57
C SER A 118 -22.38 9.03 -14.72
N GLY A 119 -21.73 8.94 -13.54
CA GLY A 119 -21.80 7.78 -12.66
C GLY A 119 -21.95 8.18 -11.20
N SER A 120 -22.75 7.42 -10.45
CA SER A 120 -22.77 7.53 -8.97
C SER A 120 -21.53 6.84 -8.42
N ARG A 121 -20.64 7.58 -7.75
CA ARG A 121 -19.54 7.02 -6.97
C ARG A 121 -19.82 7.20 -5.49
N LEU A 122 -19.67 6.12 -4.73
CA LEU A 122 -19.73 6.18 -3.29
C LEU A 122 -18.40 6.70 -2.76
N LEU A 123 -18.44 7.80 -2.03
CA LEU A 123 -17.32 8.18 -1.18
C LEU A 123 -17.30 7.21 0.00
N ALA A 124 -16.20 6.50 0.15
CA ALA A 124 -16.03 5.49 1.18
C ALA A 124 -14.80 5.77 2.05
N ARG A 125 -14.79 5.23 3.24
CA ARG A 125 -13.60 5.04 4.05
C ARG A 125 -13.48 3.58 4.45
N THR A 126 -12.26 3.14 4.70
CA THR A 126 -12.03 1.80 5.23
C THR A 126 -12.52 1.69 6.68
N THR A 127 -12.83 0.47 7.09
CA THR A 127 -13.12 0.11 8.48
C THR A 127 -12.64 -1.30 8.75
N SER A 128 -12.12 -1.52 9.95
CA SER A 128 -11.85 -2.85 10.50
C SER A 128 -13.04 -3.43 11.29
N ASN A 129 -14.12 -2.65 11.46
CA ASN A 129 -15.34 -3.12 12.13
C ASN A 129 -16.31 -3.69 11.09
N THR A 130 -16.43 -5.02 11.06
CA THR A 130 -17.28 -5.73 10.11
C THR A 130 -18.77 -5.47 10.32
N ASP A 131 -19.20 -5.14 11.54
CA ASP A 131 -20.61 -4.82 11.86
C ASP A 131 -21.03 -3.47 11.26
N GLU A 132 -20.08 -2.63 10.94
CA GLU A 132 -20.31 -1.31 10.37
C GLU A 132 -20.02 -1.27 8.86
N ALA A 133 -19.56 -2.37 8.27
CA ALA A 133 -19.25 -2.43 6.85
C ALA A 133 -20.56 -2.39 6.04
N ALA A 134 -20.67 -1.41 5.17
CA ALA A 134 -21.77 -1.36 4.20
C ALA A 134 -21.46 -2.30 3.03
N PRO A 135 -22.46 -2.96 2.44
CA PRO A 135 -22.27 -3.63 1.17
C PRO A 135 -21.88 -2.58 0.12
N GLY A 136 -20.83 -2.85 -0.62
CA GLY A 136 -20.30 -1.94 -1.63
C GLY A 136 -19.40 -2.68 -2.59
N GLU A 137 -19.03 -2.03 -3.67
CA GLU A 137 -18.06 -2.59 -4.59
C GLU A 137 -16.67 -2.56 -3.91
N PRO A 138 -15.91 -3.65 -4.00
CA PRO A 138 -14.57 -3.70 -3.44
C PRO A 138 -13.65 -2.74 -4.20
N TYR A 139 -12.85 -2.00 -3.45
CA TYR A 139 -11.75 -1.21 -4.00
C TYR A 139 -10.49 -2.08 -4.17
N GLY A 140 -9.43 -1.52 -4.74
CA GLY A 140 -8.21 -2.25 -5.05
C GLY A 140 -8.33 -3.12 -6.31
N GLY A 141 -7.35 -3.97 -6.57
CA GLY A 141 -7.31 -4.81 -7.77
C GLY A 141 -7.12 -4.03 -9.07
N GLY A 142 -6.44 -2.89 -9.00
CA GLY A 142 -6.14 -2.06 -10.16
C GLY A 142 -5.11 -2.70 -11.11
N ARG A 143 -5.29 -2.53 -12.41
CA ARG A 143 -4.29 -2.96 -13.41
C ARG A 143 -3.02 -2.10 -13.38
N SER A 144 -3.16 -0.84 -12.98
CA SER A 144 -2.06 0.11 -12.82
C SER A 144 -2.28 0.90 -11.54
N VAL A 145 -1.21 1.13 -10.80
CA VAL A 145 -1.22 1.89 -9.55
C VAL A 145 -0.29 3.07 -9.68
N TYR A 146 -0.82 4.26 -9.47
CA TYR A 146 -0.05 5.50 -9.44
C TYR A 146 0.08 5.97 -7.99
N ASN A 147 1.26 5.81 -7.42
CA ASN A 147 1.58 6.32 -6.09
C ASN A 147 2.08 7.76 -6.22
N VAL A 148 1.22 8.72 -5.88
CA VAL A 148 1.54 10.17 -5.93
C VAL A 148 2.20 10.55 -4.62
N ILE A 149 3.53 10.50 -4.58
CA ILE A 149 4.33 10.63 -3.36
C ILE A 149 5.57 11.49 -3.65
N ASP A 150 6.06 12.18 -2.63
CA ASP A 150 7.29 12.99 -2.67
C ASP A 150 8.48 12.21 -3.25
N VAL A 151 9.31 12.87 -4.05
CA VAL A 151 10.47 12.27 -4.73
C VAL A 151 11.47 11.62 -3.74
N ARG A 152 11.54 12.09 -2.49
CA ARG A 152 12.39 11.50 -1.45
C ARG A 152 12.00 10.08 -1.08
N GLN A 153 10.80 9.65 -1.46
CA GLN A 153 10.32 8.28 -1.30
C GLN A 153 10.64 7.37 -2.51
N ALA A 154 11.45 7.85 -3.47
CA ALA A 154 11.77 7.08 -4.67
C ALA A 154 12.39 5.70 -4.34
N TYR A 155 13.34 5.64 -3.40
CA TYR A 155 13.95 4.38 -3.00
C TYR A 155 12.95 3.39 -2.36
N PRO A 156 12.15 3.74 -1.34
CA PRO A 156 11.10 2.88 -0.83
C PRO A 156 10.12 2.40 -1.91
N GLN A 157 9.73 3.25 -2.84
CA GLN A 157 8.80 2.88 -3.92
C GLN A 157 9.42 1.87 -4.91
N LYS A 158 10.72 1.97 -5.18
CA LYS A 158 11.45 0.95 -5.96
C LYS A 158 11.47 -0.40 -5.25
N VAL A 159 11.70 -0.41 -3.94
CA VAL A 159 11.67 -1.65 -3.13
C VAL A 159 10.28 -2.28 -3.15
N VAL A 160 9.23 -1.50 -3.00
CA VAL A 160 7.83 -1.98 -3.07
C VAL A 160 7.54 -2.59 -4.45
N LYS A 161 7.97 -1.92 -5.52
CA LYS A 161 7.84 -2.43 -6.90
C LYS A 161 8.57 -3.75 -7.07
N GLU A 162 9.80 -3.85 -6.56
CA GLU A 162 10.60 -5.06 -6.65
C GLU A 162 10.01 -6.23 -5.87
N ALA A 163 9.41 -5.98 -4.71
CA ALA A 163 8.68 -7.01 -3.97
C ALA A 163 7.57 -7.65 -4.81
N VAL A 164 6.83 -6.85 -5.58
CA VAL A 164 5.81 -7.37 -6.51
C VAL A 164 6.45 -8.20 -7.61
N ARG A 165 7.62 -7.81 -8.13
CA ARG A 165 8.35 -8.52 -9.19
C ARG A 165 8.88 -9.87 -8.70
N VAL A 166 9.49 -9.91 -7.52
CA VAL A 166 10.03 -11.14 -6.92
C VAL A 166 8.94 -12.17 -6.66
N LEU A 167 7.71 -11.73 -6.41
CA LEU A 167 6.54 -12.61 -6.30
C LEU A 167 6.05 -13.16 -7.66
N GLY A 168 6.75 -12.86 -8.76
CA GLY A 168 6.41 -13.34 -10.10
C GLY A 168 5.42 -12.47 -10.87
N HIS A 169 5.07 -11.30 -10.36
CA HIS A 169 4.08 -10.40 -10.96
C HIS A 169 4.74 -9.23 -11.71
N SER A 170 5.59 -9.53 -12.71
CA SER A 170 6.38 -8.53 -13.44
C SER A 170 5.52 -7.44 -14.09
N ASP A 171 4.41 -7.82 -14.75
CA ASP A 171 3.50 -6.85 -15.39
C ASP A 171 2.88 -5.90 -14.36
N ALA A 172 2.48 -6.41 -13.19
CA ALA A 172 1.92 -5.61 -12.10
C ALA A 172 2.99 -4.68 -11.50
N ALA A 173 4.23 -5.18 -11.36
CA ALA A 173 5.36 -4.37 -10.94
C ALA A 173 5.62 -3.23 -11.93
N ASP A 174 5.62 -3.49 -13.23
CA ASP A 174 5.85 -2.45 -14.24
C ASP A 174 4.72 -1.42 -14.32
N ASN A 175 3.52 -1.83 -13.98
CA ASN A 175 2.36 -0.95 -13.84
C ASN A 175 2.23 -0.27 -12.46
N SER A 176 3.21 -0.46 -11.57
CA SER A 176 3.35 0.28 -10.31
C SER A 176 4.21 1.53 -10.55
N VAL A 177 3.57 2.67 -10.66
CA VAL A 177 4.21 3.94 -11.04
C VAL A 177 4.35 4.85 -9.82
N HIS A 178 5.59 5.23 -9.50
CA HIS A 178 5.85 6.35 -8.60
C HIS A 178 5.68 7.65 -9.37
N PHE A 179 4.53 8.30 -9.19
CA PHE A 179 4.28 9.63 -9.73
C PHE A 179 4.80 10.66 -8.73
N SER A 180 6.08 11.00 -8.87
CA SER A 180 6.78 11.83 -7.89
C SER A 180 6.52 13.32 -8.07
N TYR A 181 6.50 14.05 -6.97
CA TYR A 181 6.56 15.51 -6.93
C TYR A 181 7.68 15.96 -5.98
N GLU A 182 8.25 17.14 -6.18
CA GLU A 182 9.34 17.67 -5.36
C GLU A 182 8.84 18.57 -4.22
N MET A 183 7.96 19.50 -4.56
CA MET A 183 7.46 20.48 -3.60
C MET A 183 6.02 20.89 -3.88
N VAL A 184 5.24 20.97 -2.82
CA VAL A 184 3.93 21.62 -2.85
C VAL A 184 4.06 22.99 -2.22
N ALA A 185 3.77 24.04 -3.00
CA ALA A 185 3.80 25.42 -2.54
C ALA A 185 2.41 26.05 -2.64
N LEU A 186 2.13 26.97 -1.73
CA LEU A 186 0.92 27.78 -1.81
C LEU A 186 1.00 28.71 -3.01
N THR A 187 -0.12 28.90 -3.69
CA THR A 187 -0.21 29.91 -4.76
C THR A 187 -0.04 31.32 -4.16
N PRO A 188 0.42 32.30 -4.96
CA PRO A 188 0.51 33.68 -4.50
C PRO A 188 -0.82 34.26 -3.98
N GLY A 189 -1.96 33.74 -4.46
CA GLY A 189 -3.28 34.09 -3.95
C GLY A 189 -3.50 33.56 -2.54
N ALA A 190 -3.27 32.26 -2.33
CA ALA A 190 -3.40 31.62 -1.02
C ALA A 190 -2.46 32.22 0.05
N VAL A 191 -1.26 32.63 -0.34
CA VAL A 191 -0.31 33.32 0.58
C VAL A 191 -0.82 34.68 1.04
N ARG A 192 -1.69 35.35 0.25
CA ARG A 192 -2.26 36.65 0.64
C ARG A 192 -3.48 36.54 1.53
N GLU A 193 -4.07 35.37 1.65
CA GLU A 193 -5.26 35.10 2.46
C GLU A 193 -4.92 34.59 3.87
N ILE A 194 -3.64 34.31 4.16
CA ILE A 194 -3.09 33.94 5.47
C ILE A 194 -2.46 35.17 6.14
#